data_029b5db125e622b44bc263da6274b1c9
#
_entry.id   029b5db125e622b44bc263da6274b1c9
#
_cell.length_a   1.000
_cell.length_b   1.000
_cell.length_c   1.000
_cell.angle_alpha   90.00
_cell.angle_beta   90.00
_cell.angle_gamma   90.00
#
_symmetry.space_group_name_H-M   'P 1'
#
loop_
_entity.id
_entity.type
_entity.pdbx_description
1 polymer ?
#
loop_
_entity_poly.entity_id
_entity_poly.type
_entity_poly.pdbx_seq_one_letter_code
_entity_poly.pdbx_strand_id
1 'polypeptide(L)'
;MPSETQPTLALSTWSIHRALGTRYANSPANDTDGPPEETWGAGTMSLLDVPAAIARLGIGRLEICHFNIPGRDAGFLGDLKAAIADSGITLQTLLIDDGDITDPAHAKRDSDWIARWIDVAAALGAEKARVIAGKQPPTPEVLDRSVAGLAPLARHGAEQGVRILTENWLATTPGPHEVHSILDRLDGTVGFLADLGNWTGPGKYDDLASVLPRAENSHAHCSFTEDLEMDTEDFGRCLSVADAAGYDGPITLIYAGPSDDEWEAIRRERDFVLRHARSPVA
;
A
#
# COMPACT_ATOMS: atom_id res chain seq x y z
N MET A 1 -10.73 -2.26 -32.31
CA MET A 1 -11.30 -2.39 -30.96
C MET A 1 -10.11 -2.43 -30.05
N PRO A 2 -9.91 -1.47 -29.11
CA PRO A 2 -8.94 -1.68 -28.05
C PRO A 2 -9.39 -2.95 -27.30
N SER A 3 -8.47 -3.84 -27.01
CA SER A 3 -8.69 -4.99 -26.12
C SER A 3 -9.15 -4.43 -24.77
N GLU A 4 -10.36 -4.77 -24.34
CA GLU A 4 -10.80 -4.52 -22.97
C GLU A 4 -9.96 -5.40 -22.03
N THR A 5 -8.75 -4.95 -21.73
CA THR A 5 -7.94 -5.59 -20.70
C THR A 5 -8.59 -5.26 -19.36
N GLN A 6 -9.04 -6.30 -18.65
CA GLN A 6 -9.56 -6.12 -17.29
C GLN A 6 -8.46 -5.50 -16.42
N PRO A 7 -8.81 -4.59 -15.48
CA PRO A 7 -7.84 -4.00 -14.58
C PRO A 7 -7.14 -5.08 -13.75
N THR A 8 -5.86 -4.92 -13.53
CA THR A 8 -5.10 -5.77 -12.62
C THR A 8 -5.48 -5.44 -11.19
N LEU A 9 -6.08 -6.39 -10.47
CA LEU A 9 -6.51 -6.19 -9.09
C LEU A 9 -5.49 -6.73 -8.09
N ALA A 10 -5.28 -5.96 -7.04
CA ALA A 10 -4.55 -6.36 -5.84
C ALA A 10 -5.43 -6.21 -4.59
N LEU A 11 -5.06 -6.86 -3.50
CA LEU A 11 -5.64 -6.66 -2.18
C LEU A 11 -4.53 -6.37 -1.18
N SER A 12 -4.75 -5.38 -0.31
CA SER A 12 -3.90 -5.14 0.86
C SER A 12 -4.39 -5.94 2.06
N THR A 13 -3.48 -6.47 2.87
CA THR A 13 -3.84 -7.11 4.15
C THR A 13 -4.47 -6.13 5.13
N TRP A 14 -4.31 -4.81 4.93
CA TRP A 14 -5.06 -3.79 5.65
C TRP A 14 -6.58 -4.00 5.54
N SER A 15 -7.07 -4.40 4.37
CA SER A 15 -8.50 -4.59 4.09
C SER A 15 -9.13 -5.77 4.81
N ILE A 16 -8.32 -6.63 5.40
CA ILE A 16 -8.73 -7.83 6.16
C ILE A 16 -8.12 -7.85 7.56
N HIS A 17 -7.91 -6.67 8.14
CA HIS A 17 -7.25 -6.55 9.44
C HIS A 17 -8.01 -7.24 10.58
N ARG A 18 -9.36 -7.26 10.55
CA ARG A 18 -10.17 -7.99 11.53
C ARG A 18 -10.15 -9.51 11.29
N ALA A 19 -10.17 -9.94 10.02
CA ALA A 19 -10.01 -11.36 9.71
C ALA A 19 -8.65 -11.89 10.16
N LEU A 20 -7.58 -11.10 10.03
CA LEU A 20 -6.26 -11.42 10.58
C LEU A 20 -6.19 -11.24 12.10
N GLY A 21 -6.93 -10.28 12.66
CA GLY A 21 -7.10 -10.02 14.09
C GLY A 21 -5.85 -9.51 14.79
N THR A 22 -4.70 -10.02 14.43
CA THR A 22 -3.44 -9.85 15.11
C THR A 22 -2.53 -8.84 14.39
N ARG A 23 -1.95 -7.95 15.18
CA ARG A 23 -0.81 -7.14 14.79
C ARG A 23 0.43 -7.63 15.54
N TYR A 24 1.57 -7.62 14.88
CA TYR A 24 2.86 -7.90 15.49
C TYR A 24 3.60 -6.59 15.75
N ALA A 25 3.93 -6.32 17.01
CA ALA A 25 4.54 -5.06 17.43
C ALA A 25 6.04 -5.03 17.09
N ASN A 26 6.35 -4.82 15.81
CA ASN A 26 7.70 -4.52 15.37
C ASN A 26 7.76 -3.06 14.90
N SER A 27 8.59 -2.26 15.52
CA SER A 27 8.76 -0.84 15.24
C SER A 27 10.22 -0.43 15.32
N PRO A 28 10.61 0.74 14.81
CA PRO A 28 11.99 1.21 14.94
C PRO A 28 12.49 1.31 16.38
N ALA A 29 11.58 1.58 17.33
CA ALA A 29 11.91 1.65 18.76
C ALA A 29 11.97 0.27 19.43
N ASN A 30 11.31 -0.72 18.85
CA ASN A 30 11.25 -2.10 19.35
C ASN A 30 11.35 -3.07 18.16
N ASP A 31 12.57 -3.19 17.62
CA ASP A 31 12.86 -4.06 16.47
C ASP A 31 13.09 -5.51 16.92
N THR A 32 12.04 -6.11 17.44
CA THR A 32 12.02 -7.51 17.84
C THR A 32 10.82 -8.21 17.22
N ASP A 33 10.94 -9.50 16.99
CA ASP A 33 9.79 -10.35 16.67
C ASP A 33 9.02 -10.57 17.98
N GLY A 34 8.17 -9.58 18.30
CA GLY A 34 7.43 -9.51 19.55
C GLY A 34 6.20 -10.43 19.57
N PRO A 35 5.60 -10.62 20.76
CA PRO A 35 4.36 -11.36 20.84
C PRO A 35 3.26 -10.68 20.04
N PRO A 36 2.26 -11.45 19.54
CA PRO A 36 1.12 -10.88 18.85
C PRO A 36 0.29 -9.99 19.79
N GLU A 37 -0.22 -8.92 19.23
CA GLU A 37 -1.23 -8.07 19.85
C GLU A 37 -2.58 -8.30 19.16
N GLU A 38 -3.58 -8.75 19.91
CA GLU A 38 -4.95 -8.87 19.40
C GLU A 38 -5.59 -7.48 19.24
N THR A 39 -5.16 -6.77 18.19
CA THR A 39 -5.57 -5.39 17.95
C THR A 39 -7.02 -5.30 17.49
N TRP A 40 -7.47 -6.29 16.71
CA TRP A 40 -8.81 -6.34 16.11
C TRP A 40 -9.56 -7.65 16.49
N GLY A 41 -9.22 -8.26 17.64
CA GLY A 41 -9.72 -9.53 18.10
C GLY A 41 -8.84 -10.71 17.70
N ALA A 42 -9.31 -11.92 17.99
CA ALA A 42 -8.55 -13.17 17.79
C ALA A 42 -8.27 -13.51 16.32
N GLY A 43 -8.96 -12.83 15.39
CA GLY A 43 -8.91 -13.18 13.98
C GLY A 43 -9.60 -14.50 13.64
N THR A 44 -9.77 -14.76 12.36
CA THR A 44 -10.39 -16.00 11.84
C THR A 44 -9.53 -16.66 10.77
N MET A 45 -8.39 -16.05 10.44
CA MET A 45 -7.53 -16.43 9.31
C MET A 45 -6.05 -16.23 9.63
N SER A 46 -5.22 -17.13 9.14
CA SER A 46 -3.76 -16.97 9.13
C SER A 46 -3.31 -16.14 7.91
N LEU A 47 -2.20 -15.43 8.04
CA LEU A 47 -1.58 -14.75 6.88
C LEU A 47 -1.22 -15.75 5.77
N LEU A 48 -0.89 -17.00 6.11
CA LEU A 48 -0.58 -18.07 5.13
C LEU A 48 -1.80 -18.49 4.29
N ASP A 49 -3.02 -18.24 4.78
CA ASP A 49 -4.25 -18.60 4.07
C ASP A 49 -4.73 -17.49 3.12
N VAL A 50 -4.22 -16.27 3.29
CA VAL A 50 -4.63 -15.08 2.52
C VAL A 50 -4.42 -15.25 1.02
N PRO A 51 -3.26 -15.73 0.52
CA PRO A 51 -3.05 -15.87 -0.91
C PRO A 51 -4.12 -16.73 -1.59
N ALA A 52 -4.43 -17.89 -1.01
CA ALA A 52 -5.48 -18.77 -1.54
C ALA A 52 -6.88 -18.15 -1.44
N ALA A 53 -7.15 -17.34 -0.42
CA ALA A 53 -8.44 -16.67 -0.27
C ALA A 53 -8.66 -15.61 -1.35
N ILE A 54 -7.68 -14.77 -1.63
CA ILE A 54 -7.79 -13.72 -2.66
C ILE A 54 -7.79 -14.29 -4.08
N ALA A 55 -7.04 -15.37 -4.33
CA ALA A 55 -7.08 -16.10 -5.60
C ALA A 55 -8.49 -16.56 -5.96
N ARG A 56 -9.27 -17.08 -4.97
CA ARG A 56 -10.67 -17.47 -5.16
C ARG A 56 -11.58 -16.28 -5.53
N LEU A 57 -11.21 -15.07 -5.19
CA LEU A 57 -11.91 -13.84 -5.60
C LEU A 57 -11.47 -13.33 -6.98
N GLY A 58 -10.54 -14.00 -7.66
CA GLY A 58 -9.99 -13.54 -8.93
C GLY A 58 -9.05 -12.34 -8.78
N ILE A 59 -8.50 -12.12 -7.57
CA ILE A 59 -7.51 -11.07 -7.30
C ILE A 59 -6.13 -11.73 -7.42
N GLY A 60 -5.29 -11.21 -8.32
CA GLY A 60 -4.02 -11.83 -8.68
C GLY A 60 -2.80 -11.27 -7.95
N ARG A 61 -2.96 -10.20 -7.18
CA ARG A 61 -1.86 -9.53 -6.51
C ARG A 61 -2.16 -9.26 -5.04
N LEU A 62 -1.13 -9.29 -4.21
CA LEU A 62 -1.20 -9.10 -2.76
C LEU A 62 -0.26 -7.98 -2.33
N GLU A 63 -0.71 -7.15 -1.40
CA GLU A 63 0.14 -6.27 -0.62
C GLU A 63 0.05 -6.65 0.85
N ILE A 64 1.19 -6.73 1.53
CA ILE A 64 1.26 -7.15 2.94
C ILE A 64 1.75 -5.98 3.78
N CYS A 65 0.99 -5.61 4.81
CA CYS A 65 1.46 -4.69 5.85
C CYS A 65 2.51 -5.42 6.71
N HIS A 66 3.65 -4.77 6.95
CA HIS A 66 4.76 -5.38 7.71
C HIS A 66 4.32 -5.92 9.06
N PHE A 67 3.39 -5.23 9.74
CA PHE A 67 2.86 -5.60 11.04
C PHE A 67 1.95 -6.84 11.05
N ASN A 68 1.59 -7.39 9.90
CA ASN A 68 0.90 -8.67 9.79
C ASN A 68 1.87 -9.86 9.72
N ILE A 69 3.18 -9.62 9.59
CA ILE A 69 4.21 -10.65 9.53
C ILE A 69 4.67 -10.98 10.95
N PRO A 70 4.45 -12.23 11.43
CA PRO A 70 4.70 -12.61 12.81
C PRO A 70 6.19 -12.64 13.19
N GLY A 71 7.06 -12.86 12.21
CA GLY A 71 8.50 -12.94 12.44
C GLY A 71 9.26 -12.94 11.13
N ARG A 72 10.55 -12.64 11.21
CA ARG A 72 11.46 -12.54 10.06
C ARG A 72 12.37 -13.78 9.94
N ASP A 73 12.02 -14.86 10.65
CA ASP A 73 12.76 -16.12 10.52
C ASP A 73 12.55 -16.75 9.13
N ALA A 74 13.60 -17.44 8.67
CA ALA A 74 13.61 -18.01 7.33
C ALA A 74 12.54 -19.10 7.11
N GLY A 75 12.09 -19.75 8.18
CA GLY A 75 11.04 -20.78 8.12
C GLY A 75 9.71 -20.16 7.75
N PHE A 76 9.23 -19.20 8.54
CA PHE A 76 7.96 -18.53 8.28
C PHE A 76 7.96 -17.79 6.93
N LEU A 77 9.05 -17.06 6.62
CA LEU A 77 9.15 -16.36 5.32
C LEU A 77 9.15 -17.34 4.15
N GLY A 78 9.77 -18.51 4.31
CA GLY A 78 9.73 -19.58 3.32
C GLY A 78 8.32 -20.14 3.11
N ASP A 79 7.58 -20.39 4.19
CA ASP A 79 6.20 -20.90 4.13
C ASP A 79 5.26 -19.86 3.49
N LEU A 80 5.40 -18.58 3.83
CA LEU A 80 4.59 -17.51 3.23
C LEU A 80 4.89 -17.35 1.73
N LYS A 81 6.17 -17.38 1.35
CA LYS A 81 6.57 -17.35 -0.06
C LYS A 81 6.00 -18.53 -0.84
N ALA A 82 6.02 -19.73 -0.26
CA ALA A 82 5.44 -20.92 -0.87
C ALA A 82 3.91 -20.78 -1.02
N ALA A 83 3.19 -20.33 0.02
CA ALA A 83 1.75 -20.11 -0.03
C ALA A 83 1.34 -19.11 -1.12
N ILE A 84 2.12 -18.03 -1.31
CA ILE A 84 1.93 -17.04 -2.38
C ILE A 84 2.10 -17.71 -3.75
N ALA A 85 3.20 -18.43 -3.94
CA ALA A 85 3.52 -19.09 -5.20
C ALA A 85 2.49 -20.19 -5.56
N ASP A 86 2.13 -21.05 -4.60
CA ASP A 86 1.18 -22.14 -4.79
C ASP A 86 -0.24 -21.63 -5.14
N SER A 87 -0.56 -20.41 -4.72
CA SER A 87 -1.83 -19.76 -5.05
C SER A 87 -1.82 -19.04 -6.40
N GLY A 88 -0.69 -18.97 -7.08
CA GLY A 88 -0.52 -18.22 -8.33
C GLY A 88 -0.64 -16.71 -8.16
N ILE A 89 -0.40 -16.20 -6.95
CA ILE A 89 -0.47 -14.79 -6.60
C ILE A 89 0.91 -14.16 -6.73
N THR A 90 0.95 -12.90 -7.14
CA THR A 90 2.16 -12.07 -7.08
C THR A 90 2.16 -11.24 -5.81
N LEU A 91 3.21 -11.30 -5.01
CA LEU A 91 3.44 -10.33 -3.95
C LEU A 91 3.89 -9.00 -4.58
N GLN A 92 2.97 -8.07 -4.66
CA GLN A 92 3.19 -6.78 -5.32
C GLN A 92 4.02 -5.85 -4.46
N THR A 93 3.62 -5.66 -3.21
CA THR A 93 4.23 -4.66 -2.32
C THR A 93 4.29 -5.15 -0.88
N LEU A 94 5.42 -4.97 -0.22
CA LEU A 94 5.47 -4.93 1.24
C LEU A 94 5.25 -3.50 1.71
N LEU A 95 4.20 -3.27 2.50
CA LEU A 95 3.86 -1.96 3.06
C LEU A 95 4.58 -1.78 4.40
N ILE A 96 5.55 -0.87 4.47
CA ILE A 96 6.31 -0.54 5.67
C ILE A 96 5.64 0.68 6.32
N ASP A 97 4.77 0.42 7.30
CA ASP A 97 3.83 1.40 7.87
C ASP A 97 4.38 2.11 9.11
N ASP A 98 5.68 2.04 9.35
CA ASP A 98 6.32 2.74 10.46
C ASP A 98 7.72 3.26 10.06
N GLY A 99 8.36 3.96 11.00
CA GLY A 99 9.59 4.70 10.78
C GLY A 99 9.32 6.15 10.36
N ASP A 100 10.20 7.06 10.76
CA ASP A 100 10.17 8.47 10.35
C ASP A 100 11.56 8.93 9.91
N ILE A 101 11.80 8.87 8.62
CA ILE A 101 13.06 9.30 8.00
C ILE A 101 13.26 10.82 8.03
N THR A 102 12.24 11.57 8.48
CA THR A 102 12.26 13.03 8.56
C THR A 102 12.47 13.56 9.99
N ASP A 103 12.39 12.70 11.01
CA ASP A 103 12.72 13.06 12.40
C ASP A 103 14.23 13.12 12.60
N PRO A 104 14.83 14.31 12.82
CA PRO A 104 16.28 14.44 12.94
C PRO A 104 16.90 13.67 14.12
N ALA A 105 16.09 13.35 15.14
CA ALA A 105 16.57 12.59 16.30
C ALA A 105 16.63 11.08 16.03
N HIS A 106 15.80 10.55 15.14
CA HIS A 106 15.61 9.12 14.98
C HIS A 106 15.77 8.62 13.54
N ALA A 107 15.92 9.51 12.55
CA ALA A 107 15.96 9.15 11.12
C ALA A 107 16.94 8.02 10.80
N LYS A 108 18.13 7.99 11.43
CA LYS A 108 19.10 6.91 11.19
C LYS A 108 18.58 5.55 11.68
N ARG A 109 18.09 5.49 12.92
CA ARG A 109 17.51 4.26 13.50
C ARG A 109 16.36 3.75 12.63
N ASP A 110 15.48 4.66 12.22
CA ASP A 110 14.30 4.35 11.48
C ASP A 110 14.64 3.89 10.04
N SER A 111 15.61 4.52 9.40
CA SER A 111 16.14 4.07 8.10
C SER A 111 16.78 2.69 8.18
N ASP A 112 17.58 2.41 9.23
CA ASP A 112 18.18 1.09 9.42
C ASP A 112 17.10 0.00 9.63
N TRP A 113 16.02 0.32 10.33
CA TRP A 113 14.88 -0.58 10.53
C TRP A 113 14.10 -0.80 9.22
N ILE A 114 13.81 0.26 8.45
CA ILE A 114 13.17 0.18 7.14
C ILE A 114 14.00 -0.69 6.19
N ALA A 115 15.33 -0.53 6.17
CA ALA A 115 16.21 -1.34 5.33
C ALA A 115 16.06 -2.85 5.61
N ARG A 116 15.94 -3.25 6.90
CA ARG A 116 15.69 -4.66 7.25
C ARG A 116 14.34 -5.18 6.74
N TRP A 117 13.30 -4.33 6.68
CA TRP A 117 12.03 -4.71 6.08
C TRP A 117 12.10 -4.78 4.56
N ILE A 118 12.95 -3.98 3.91
CA ILE A 118 13.25 -4.13 2.47
C ILE A 118 13.93 -5.50 2.21
N ASP A 119 14.82 -5.95 3.10
CA ASP A 119 15.41 -7.30 3.01
C ASP A 119 14.34 -8.41 3.15
N VAL A 120 13.34 -8.20 4.01
CA VAL A 120 12.18 -9.11 4.13
C VAL A 120 11.36 -9.11 2.85
N ALA A 121 11.11 -7.95 2.25
CA ALA A 121 10.42 -7.84 0.96
C ALA A 121 11.15 -8.65 -0.14
N ALA A 122 12.47 -8.53 -0.21
CA ALA A 122 13.31 -9.31 -1.13
C ALA A 122 13.23 -10.81 -0.86
N ALA A 123 13.33 -11.23 0.40
CA ALA A 123 13.24 -12.64 0.80
C ALA A 123 11.89 -13.27 0.39
N LEU A 124 10.80 -12.54 0.55
CA LEU A 124 9.46 -12.95 0.12
C LEU A 124 9.27 -12.90 -1.39
N GLY A 125 10.13 -12.21 -2.13
CA GLY A 125 10.00 -11.99 -3.57
C GLY A 125 8.99 -10.91 -3.95
N ALA A 126 8.79 -9.91 -3.09
CA ALA A 126 7.98 -8.76 -3.41
C ALA A 126 8.60 -7.94 -4.55
N GLU A 127 7.76 -7.50 -5.49
CA GLU A 127 8.23 -6.62 -6.57
C GLU A 127 8.62 -5.24 -6.03
N LYS A 128 7.92 -4.78 -4.97
CA LYS A 128 8.03 -3.42 -4.45
C LYS A 128 8.00 -3.41 -2.91
N ALA A 129 8.50 -2.31 -2.33
CA ALA A 129 8.25 -1.97 -0.94
C ALA A 129 7.85 -0.49 -0.85
N ARG A 130 6.78 -0.19 -0.11
CA ARG A 130 6.36 1.19 0.14
C ARG A 130 6.94 1.66 1.46
N VAL A 131 7.63 2.80 1.38
CA VAL A 131 8.24 3.51 2.50
C VAL A 131 7.53 4.86 2.67
N ILE A 132 7.22 5.23 3.92
CA ILE A 132 6.58 6.50 4.24
C ILE A 132 7.54 7.66 3.90
N ALA A 133 7.04 8.70 3.24
CA ALA A 133 7.84 9.89 2.90
C ALA A 133 8.33 10.65 4.14
N GLY A 134 7.64 10.49 5.26
CA GLY A 134 7.94 11.06 6.58
C GLY A 134 6.66 11.34 7.37
N LYS A 135 6.83 11.69 8.63
CA LYS A 135 5.72 11.96 9.56
C LYS A 135 5.71 13.41 10.06
N GLN A 136 6.75 14.20 9.73
CA GLN A 136 6.83 15.60 10.14
C GLN A 136 6.02 16.50 9.17
N PRO A 137 5.42 17.60 9.66
CA PRO A 137 4.81 18.60 8.80
C PRO A 137 5.80 19.14 7.76
N PRO A 138 5.40 19.38 6.50
CA PRO A 138 6.32 19.73 5.44
C PRO A 138 6.90 21.13 5.63
N THR A 139 8.22 21.21 5.65
CA THR A 139 9.02 22.40 5.47
C THR A 139 10.10 22.09 4.44
N PRO A 140 10.81 23.08 3.85
CA PRO A 140 11.93 22.80 2.96
C PRO A 140 12.93 21.80 3.55
N GLU A 141 13.27 21.93 4.84
CA GLU A 141 14.21 21.05 5.53
C GLU A 141 13.63 19.63 5.77
N VAL A 142 12.30 19.50 5.96
CA VAL A 142 11.64 18.20 6.07
C VAL A 142 11.66 17.50 4.72
N LEU A 143 11.35 18.20 3.64
CA LEU A 143 11.43 17.64 2.28
C LEU A 143 12.87 17.27 1.91
N ASP A 144 13.87 18.05 2.33
CA ASP A 144 15.29 17.71 2.17
C ASP A 144 15.63 16.40 2.88
N ARG A 145 15.15 16.21 4.12
CA ARG A 145 15.36 14.97 4.87
C ARG A 145 14.61 13.79 4.26
N SER A 146 13.38 13.98 3.77
CA SER A 146 12.63 12.95 3.07
C SER A 146 13.42 12.41 1.87
N VAL A 147 13.89 13.28 1.00
CA VAL A 147 14.72 12.92 -0.16
C VAL A 147 16.03 12.25 0.26
N ALA A 148 16.72 12.81 1.26
CA ALA A 148 17.98 12.25 1.77
C ALA A 148 17.80 10.87 2.42
N GLY A 149 16.64 10.60 3.03
CA GLY A 149 16.29 9.30 3.62
C GLY A 149 15.84 8.28 2.57
N LEU A 150 14.98 8.67 1.62
CA LEU A 150 14.47 7.78 0.58
C LEU A 150 15.56 7.32 -0.41
N ALA A 151 16.48 8.20 -0.80
CA ALA A 151 17.50 7.89 -1.81
C ALA A 151 18.40 6.69 -1.45
N PRO A 152 18.97 6.56 -0.22
CA PRO A 152 19.73 5.37 0.15
C PRO A 152 18.86 4.12 0.26
N LEU A 153 17.61 4.21 0.72
CA LEU A 153 16.69 3.09 0.79
C LEU A 153 16.31 2.58 -0.62
N ALA A 154 16.16 3.50 -1.58
CA ALA A 154 15.94 3.13 -2.98
C ALA A 154 17.13 2.39 -3.59
N ARG A 155 18.36 2.81 -3.30
CA ARG A 155 19.58 2.07 -3.74
C ARG A 155 19.63 0.68 -3.11
N HIS A 156 19.39 0.60 -1.79
CA HIS A 156 19.35 -0.69 -1.08
C HIS A 156 18.29 -1.62 -1.68
N GLY A 157 17.07 -1.12 -1.92
CA GLY A 157 16.02 -1.89 -2.57
C GLY A 157 16.43 -2.37 -3.97
N ALA A 158 17.03 -1.50 -4.79
CA ALA A 158 17.47 -1.85 -6.14
C ALA A 158 18.56 -2.95 -6.12
N GLU A 159 19.49 -2.92 -5.16
CA GLU A 159 20.50 -3.97 -4.95
C GLU A 159 19.87 -5.33 -4.59
N GLN A 160 18.70 -5.31 -3.93
CA GLN A 160 17.92 -6.48 -3.55
C GLN A 160 16.86 -6.88 -4.61
N GLY A 161 16.73 -6.12 -5.69
CA GLY A 161 15.72 -6.35 -6.73
C GLY A 161 14.31 -5.89 -6.33
N VAL A 162 14.18 -5.01 -5.35
CA VAL A 162 12.93 -4.46 -4.85
C VAL A 162 12.81 -2.97 -5.23
N ARG A 163 11.74 -2.60 -5.92
CA ARG A 163 11.43 -1.20 -6.26
C ARG A 163 10.86 -0.49 -5.03
N ILE A 164 11.45 0.65 -4.64
CA ILE A 164 10.91 1.46 -3.55
C ILE A 164 9.89 2.44 -4.09
N LEU A 165 8.73 2.47 -3.41
CA LEU A 165 7.68 3.46 -3.61
C LEU A 165 7.55 4.33 -2.37
N THR A 166 7.04 5.56 -2.56
CA THR A 166 6.44 6.35 -1.48
C THR A 166 4.98 6.65 -1.81
N GLU A 167 4.23 7.25 -0.85
CA GLU A 167 2.79 7.39 -0.94
C GLU A 167 2.35 8.80 -0.51
N ASN A 168 1.22 9.28 -1.01
CA ASN A 168 0.52 10.46 -0.49
C ASN A 168 -0.17 10.15 0.84
N TRP A 169 0.63 9.94 1.86
CA TRP A 169 0.18 9.56 3.20
C TRP A 169 0.95 10.27 4.30
N LEU A 170 0.27 10.59 5.39
CA LEU A 170 0.78 11.29 6.57
C LEU A 170 1.21 12.75 6.31
N ALA A 171 1.78 13.35 7.35
CA ALA A 171 1.96 14.80 7.43
C ALA A 171 2.95 15.37 6.40
N THR A 172 3.93 14.57 5.94
CA THR A 172 4.96 15.08 5.00
C THR A 172 4.43 15.26 3.58
N THR A 173 3.35 14.57 3.21
CA THR A 173 2.73 14.65 1.87
C THR A 173 1.26 15.04 1.92
N PRO A 174 0.91 16.22 2.49
CA PRO A 174 -0.48 16.68 2.62
C PRO A 174 -1.11 17.10 1.30
N GLY A 175 -0.33 17.24 0.25
CA GLY A 175 -0.80 17.68 -1.06
C GLY A 175 0.17 17.35 -2.20
N PRO A 176 -0.22 17.67 -3.46
CA PRO A 176 0.57 17.31 -4.64
C PRO A 176 1.91 18.03 -4.73
N HIS A 177 2.01 19.23 -4.16
CA HIS A 177 3.27 20.01 -4.18
C HIS A 177 4.42 19.25 -3.53
N GLU A 178 4.19 18.67 -2.35
CA GLU A 178 5.19 17.91 -1.60
C GLU A 178 5.55 16.61 -2.33
N VAL A 179 4.55 15.90 -2.87
CA VAL A 179 4.76 14.69 -3.67
C VAL A 179 5.64 15.00 -4.87
N HIS A 180 5.31 16.02 -5.65
CA HIS A 180 6.11 16.42 -6.81
C HIS A 180 7.54 16.84 -6.40
N SER A 181 7.66 17.66 -5.35
CA SER A 181 8.97 18.11 -4.86
C SER A 181 9.89 16.94 -4.47
N ILE A 182 9.35 15.92 -3.81
CA ILE A 182 10.11 14.72 -3.41
C ILE A 182 10.48 13.91 -4.65
N LEU A 183 9.51 13.58 -5.51
CA LEU A 183 9.71 12.70 -6.66
C LEU A 183 10.60 13.31 -7.74
N ASP A 184 10.50 14.63 -8.00
CA ASP A 184 11.34 15.32 -8.96
C ASP A 184 12.82 15.29 -8.56
N ARG A 185 13.09 15.46 -7.27
CA ARG A 185 14.45 15.44 -6.72
C ARG A 185 15.04 14.04 -6.64
N LEU A 186 14.20 13.00 -6.59
CA LEU A 186 14.61 11.60 -6.63
C LEU A 186 14.78 11.05 -8.07
N ASP A 187 14.40 11.83 -9.08
CA ASP A 187 14.66 11.58 -10.50
C ASP A 187 14.38 10.13 -10.93
N GLY A 188 13.18 9.61 -10.60
CA GLY A 188 12.75 8.28 -10.96
C GLY A 188 13.35 7.12 -10.14
N THR A 189 14.24 7.40 -9.17
CA THR A 189 14.82 6.33 -8.31
C THR A 189 13.82 5.77 -7.30
N VAL A 190 12.81 6.55 -6.93
CA VAL A 190 11.66 6.13 -6.11
C VAL A 190 10.39 6.28 -6.92
N GLY A 191 9.53 5.27 -6.89
CA GLY A 191 8.21 5.32 -7.52
C GLY A 191 7.15 5.89 -6.59
N PHE A 192 5.91 5.93 -7.08
CA PHE A 192 4.78 6.50 -6.35
C PHE A 192 3.61 5.53 -6.28
N LEU A 193 3.02 5.42 -5.10
CA LEU A 193 1.75 4.80 -4.84
C LEU A 193 0.72 5.90 -4.56
N ALA A 194 -0.31 6.00 -5.40
CA ALA A 194 -1.38 6.96 -5.22
C ALA A 194 -2.53 6.35 -4.42
N ASP A 195 -2.75 6.80 -3.19
CA ASP A 195 -3.95 6.49 -2.43
C ASP A 195 -5.06 7.47 -2.78
N LEU A 196 -6.21 6.95 -3.21
CA LEU A 196 -7.36 7.74 -3.68
C LEU A 196 -8.22 8.27 -2.53
N GLY A 197 -7.99 7.82 -1.28
CA GLY A 197 -8.74 8.21 -0.10
C GLY A 197 -7.99 9.08 0.91
N ASN A 198 -6.66 9.16 0.85
CA ASN A 198 -5.86 9.87 1.84
C ASN A 198 -6.01 11.38 1.78
N TRP A 199 -6.33 11.93 0.63
CA TRP A 199 -6.66 13.35 0.48
C TRP A 199 -8.17 13.56 0.44
N THR A 200 -8.64 14.64 1.03
CA THR A 200 -10.06 14.98 1.18
C THR A 200 -10.31 16.46 0.86
N GLY A 201 -11.59 16.83 0.79
CA GLY A 201 -11.98 18.21 0.55
C GLY A 201 -12.16 18.56 -0.92
N PRO A 202 -12.45 19.84 -1.24
CA PRO A 202 -12.91 20.26 -2.57
C PRO A 202 -11.83 20.12 -3.67
N GLY A 203 -10.54 20.12 -3.31
CA GLY A 203 -9.41 19.97 -4.23
C GLY A 203 -9.01 18.52 -4.53
N LYS A 204 -9.59 17.54 -3.82
CA LYS A 204 -9.18 16.13 -3.87
C LYS A 204 -8.93 15.60 -5.28
N TYR A 205 -9.86 15.83 -6.18
CA TYR A 205 -9.80 15.24 -7.54
C TYR A 205 -8.76 15.92 -8.43
N ASP A 206 -8.60 17.24 -8.31
CA ASP A 206 -7.55 17.98 -9.03
C ASP A 206 -6.16 17.60 -8.50
N ASP A 207 -6.04 17.43 -7.19
CA ASP A 207 -4.81 16.97 -6.53
C ASP A 207 -4.44 15.55 -6.98
N LEU A 208 -5.40 14.63 -7.00
CA LEU A 208 -5.21 13.27 -7.52
C LEU A 208 -4.85 13.27 -9.01
N ALA A 209 -5.54 14.05 -9.84
CA ALA A 209 -5.25 14.17 -11.26
C ALA A 209 -3.81 14.63 -11.52
N SER A 210 -3.27 15.47 -10.64
CA SER A 210 -1.90 15.98 -10.72
C SER A 210 -0.83 14.91 -10.48
N VAL A 211 -1.06 13.95 -9.59
CA VAL A 211 -0.05 12.96 -9.17
C VAL A 211 -0.21 11.59 -9.82
N LEU A 212 -1.41 11.22 -10.23
CA LEU A 212 -1.71 9.91 -10.84
C LEU A 212 -0.87 9.57 -12.08
N PRO A 213 -0.47 10.52 -12.95
CA PRO A 213 0.45 10.23 -14.06
C PRO A 213 1.83 9.70 -13.62
N ARG A 214 2.16 9.82 -12.34
CA ARG A 214 3.43 9.33 -11.75
C ARG A 214 3.26 8.02 -10.98
N ALA A 215 2.02 7.56 -10.79
CA ALA A 215 1.73 6.41 -9.95
C ALA A 215 2.11 5.09 -10.65
N GLU A 216 2.78 4.22 -9.92
CA GLU A 216 3.09 2.85 -10.31
C GLU A 216 2.12 1.84 -9.69
N ASN A 217 1.47 2.21 -8.57
CA ASN A 217 0.42 1.48 -7.87
C ASN A 217 -0.65 2.47 -7.42
N SER A 218 -1.89 1.98 -7.18
CA SER A 218 -2.91 2.78 -6.51
C SER A 218 -3.59 1.99 -5.38
N HIS A 219 -3.92 2.70 -4.29
CA HIS A 219 -4.85 2.25 -3.28
C HIS A 219 -6.24 2.81 -3.62
N ALA A 220 -7.14 1.93 -4.02
CA ALA A 220 -8.53 2.26 -4.31
C ALA A 220 -9.32 2.23 -3.00
N HIS A 221 -9.28 3.32 -2.26
CA HIS A 221 -9.87 3.44 -0.94
C HIS A 221 -11.30 3.96 -1.06
N CYS A 222 -12.28 3.08 -0.90
CA CYS A 222 -13.71 3.41 -0.89
C CYS A 222 -14.22 3.58 0.55
N SER A 223 -15.06 4.59 0.78
CA SER A 223 -15.78 4.75 2.05
C SER A 223 -17.01 3.84 2.10
N PHE A 224 -17.27 3.25 3.27
CA PHE A 224 -18.41 2.37 3.52
C PHE A 224 -19.15 2.76 4.80
N THR A 225 -20.46 2.52 4.82
CA THR A 225 -21.28 2.53 6.05
C THR A 225 -21.18 1.19 6.81
N GLU A 226 -21.79 1.13 8.02
CA GLU A 226 -21.91 -0.13 8.79
C GLU A 226 -22.70 -1.21 8.02
N ASP A 227 -23.69 -0.81 7.22
CA ASP A 227 -24.49 -1.69 6.38
C ASP A 227 -23.83 -2.04 5.04
N LEU A 228 -22.54 -1.75 4.90
CA LEU A 228 -21.75 -2.00 3.69
C LEU A 228 -22.25 -1.21 2.44
N GLU A 229 -22.90 -0.07 2.63
CA GLU A 229 -23.20 0.82 1.53
C GLU A 229 -21.92 1.60 1.16
N MET A 230 -21.58 1.54 -0.13
CA MET A 230 -20.41 2.20 -0.69
C MET A 230 -20.72 3.67 -1.04
N ASP A 231 -19.79 4.57 -0.78
CA ASP A 231 -19.79 5.89 -1.43
C ASP A 231 -19.36 5.75 -2.91
N THR A 232 -20.31 5.31 -3.72
CA THR A 232 -20.07 5.06 -5.15
C THR A 232 -19.87 6.33 -5.95
N GLU A 233 -20.31 7.48 -5.46
CA GLU A 233 -20.12 8.77 -6.13
C GLU A 233 -18.67 9.22 -6.03
N ASP A 234 -18.12 9.32 -4.81
CA ASP A 234 -16.72 9.68 -4.61
C ASP A 234 -15.78 8.66 -5.23
N PHE A 235 -16.03 7.37 -4.97
CA PHE A 235 -15.17 6.30 -5.47
C PHE A 235 -15.16 6.21 -7.00
N GLY A 236 -16.34 6.29 -7.64
CA GLY A 236 -16.44 6.30 -9.10
C GLY A 236 -15.76 7.51 -9.74
N ARG A 237 -15.82 8.68 -9.07
CA ARG A 237 -15.11 9.86 -9.51
C ARG A 237 -13.60 9.72 -9.39
N CYS A 238 -13.10 9.13 -8.29
CA CYS A 238 -11.68 8.84 -8.13
C CYS A 238 -11.15 7.91 -9.25
N LEU A 239 -11.88 6.83 -9.56
CA LEU A 239 -11.52 5.93 -10.66
C LEU A 239 -11.54 6.64 -12.03
N SER A 240 -12.54 7.51 -12.28
CA SER A 240 -12.62 8.30 -13.51
C SER A 240 -11.44 9.28 -13.65
N VAL A 241 -10.97 9.85 -12.54
CA VAL A 241 -9.77 10.70 -12.52
C VAL A 241 -8.53 9.88 -12.84
N ALA A 242 -8.42 8.65 -12.33
CA ALA A 242 -7.31 7.75 -12.64
C ALA A 242 -7.30 7.37 -14.13
N ASP A 243 -8.45 7.03 -14.70
CA ASP A 243 -8.60 6.74 -16.13
C ASP A 243 -8.21 7.95 -17.00
N ALA A 244 -8.72 9.14 -16.66
CA ALA A 244 -8.41 10.39 -17.37
C ALA A 244 -6.92 10.77 -17.28
N ALA A 245 -6.25 10.43 -16.19
CA ALA A 245 -4.81 10.61 -16.00
C ALA A 245 -3.96 9.56 -16.76
N GLY A 246 -4.60 8.56 -17.38
CA GLY A 246 -3.92 7.48 -18.09
C GLY A 246 -3.26 6.45 -17.19
N TYR A 247 -3.74 6.31 -15.96
CA TYR A 247 -3.23 5.30 -15.02
C TYR A 247 -3.62 3.90 -15.50
N ASP A 248 -2.63 3.04 -15.69
CA ASP A 248 -2.79 1.65 -16.17
C ASP A 248 -2.18 0.62 -15.22
N GLY A 249 -1.74 1.07 -14.03
CA GLY A 249 -1.17 0.22 -12.99
C GLY A 249 -2.20 -0.63 -12.24
N PRO A 250 -1.74 -1.47 -11.31
CA PRO A 250 -2.61 -2.29 -10.47
C PRO A 250 -3.49 -1.43 -9.55
N ILE A 251 -4.74 -1.85 -9.39
CA ILE A 251 -5.71 -1.25 -8.47
C ILE A 251 -5.78 -2.13 -7.22
N THR A 252 -5.25 -1.64 -6.10
CA THR A 252 -5.28 -2.34 -4.82
C THR A 252 -6.53 -1.94 -4.05
N LEU A 253 -7.39 -2.91 -3.77
CA LEU A 253 -8.62 -2.71 -2.98
C LEU A 253 -8.26 -2.43 -1.53
N ILE A 254 -8.80 -1.35 -0.96
CA ILE A 254 -8.54 -0.90 0.41
C ILE A 254 -9.86 -0.71 1.14
N TYR A 255 -10.20 -1.66 1.99
CA TYR A 255 -11.31 -1.54 2.90
C TYR A 255 -10.85 -1.11 4.30
N ALA A 256 -11.41 -0.02 4.78
CA ALA A 256 -11.19 0.52 6.13
C ALA A 256 -12.53 0.90 6.81
N GLY A 257 -13.62 0.32 6.35
CA GLY A 257 -14.97 0.61 6.86
C GLY A 257 -15.26 -0.02 8.23
N PRO A 258 -16.41 0.32 8.82
CA PRO A 258 -16.77 -0.08 10.19
C PRO A 258 -17.28 -1.52 10.31
N SER A 259 -17.75 -2.14 9.22
CA SER A 259 -18.33 -3.49 9.27
C SER A 259 -17.25 -4.57 9.43
N ASP A 260 -17.60 -5.63 10.19
CA ASP A 260 -16.73 -6.80 10.36
C ASP A 260 -16.77 -7.75 9.15
N ASP A 261 -17.72 -7.59 8.22
CA ASP A 261 -17.76 -8.39 6.99
C ASP A 261 -16.86 -7.79 5.90
N GLU A 262 -15.54 -7.80 6.19
CA GLU A 262 -14.51 -7.30 5.29
C GLU A 262 -14.53 -7.97 3.91
N TRP A 263 -14.82 -9.28 3.89
CA TRP A 263 -14.85 -10.04 2.63
C TRP A 263 -16.01 -9.66 1.72
N GLU A 264 -17.17 -9.31 2.29
CA GLU A 264 -18.28 -8.79 1.49
C GLU A 264 -17.98 -7.37 0.98
N ALA A 265 -17.38 -6.51 1.81
CA ALA A 265 -16.92 -5.19 1.39
C ALA A 265 -15.96 -5.28 0.20
N ILE A 266 -14.95 -6.14 0.30
CA ILE A 266 -13.96 -6.38 -0.76
C ILE A 266 -14.64 -6.89 -2.04
N ARG A 267 -15.63 -7.80 -1.94
CA ARG A 267 -16.39 -8.25 -3.12
C ARG A 267 -17.13 -7.11 -3.80
N ARG A 268 -17.79 -6.25 -3.02
CA ARG A 268 -18.52 -5.07 -3.55
C ARG A 268 -17.59 -4.10 -4.24
N GLU A 269 -16.48 -3.77 -3.60
CA GLU A 269 -15.46 -2.87 -4.14
C GLU A 269 -14.86 -3.43 -5.44
N ARG A 270 -14.43 -4.70 -5.43
CA ARG A 270 -13.95 -5.41 -6.63
C ARG A 270 -14.95 -5.33 -7.77
N ASP A 271 -16.21 -5.68 -7.50
CA ASP A 271 -17.25 -5.72 -8.53
C ASP A 271 -17.56 -4.31 -9.06
N PHE A 272 -17.42 -3.28 -8.22
CA PHE A 272 -17.57 -1.90 -8.65
C PHE A 272 -16.42 -1.51 -9.60
N VAL A 273 -15.17 -1.76 -9.24
CA VAL A 273 -14.00 -1.48 -10.08
C VAL A 273 -14.11 -2.20 -11.42
N LEU A 274 -14.49 -3.48 -11.43
CA LEU A 274 -14.65 -4.26 -12.66
C LEU A 274 -15.79 -3.75 -13.55
N ARG A 275 -16.87 -3.21 -12.98
CA ARG A 275 -17.96 -2.58 -13.76
C ARG A 275 -17.52 -1.23 -14.31
N HIS A 276 -16.83 -0.42 -13.52
CA HIS A 276 -16.31 0.88 -13.94
C HIS A 276 -15.41 0.76 -15.18
N ALA A 277 -14.47 -0.18 -15.15
CA ALA A 277 -13.56 -0.44 -16.25
C ALA A 277 -14.24 -0.88 -17.57
N ARG A 278 -15.45 -1.47 -17.48
CA ARG A 278 -16.26 -1.87 -18.68
C ARG A 278 -17.11 -0.74 -19.24
N SER A 279 -17.28 0.32 -18.50
CA SER A 279 -18.13 1.46 -18.86
C SER A 279 -17.42 2.76 -18.51
N PRO A 280 -16.24 3.04 -19.12
CA PRO A 280 -15.56 4.29 -18.83
C PRO A 280 -16.52 5.44 -19.15
N VAL A 281 -16.66 6.37 -18.22
CA VAL A 281 -17.50 7.56 -18.40
C VAL A 281 -16.91 8.35 -19.56
N ALA A 282 -17.73 8.57 -20.60
CA ALA A 282 -17.38 9.33 -21.78
C ALA A 282 -17.21 10.83 -21.47
#